data_e19991e3d7404686f27a636549cf9c7f
#
_entry.id   e19991e3d7404686f27a636549cf9c7f
#
_cell.length_a   1.000
_cell.length_b   1.000
_cell.length_c   1.000
_cell.angle_alpha   90.00
_cell.angle_beta   90.00
_cell.angle_gamma   90.00
#
_symmetry.space_group_name_H-M   'P 1'
#
loop_
_entity.id
_entity.type
_entity.pdbx_description
1 polymer ?
#
loop_
_entity_poly.entity_id
_entity_poly.type
_entity_poly.pdbx_seq_one_letter_code
_entity_poly.pdbx_strand_id
1 'polypeptide(L)'
;MANSETTVLIVDDEERIRRLLHLYLQKEGFVSEEAEDGATALEMILNSDYDMVLLDLMLPGIDGIEIIKEVRKKKDVPILMITARGEEAQRVEGFQAGADDYIVKPFSPREVILRAKAILKRTKINEPSTVVLSFPNLEIYPDSRLVLAEGEPLTLTPKEFELILYLAQNPEKVFTREILLKEVWRYDYFGDLRTVDTHVKRLREKLQRKSPSVAKMIVTVWGTGYKFSPLEHQYHSGSEED
;
A
#
# COMPACT_ATOMS: atom_id res chain seq x y z
N MET A 1 1.97 -24.48 16.45
CA MET A 1 1.72 -23.63 15.28
C MET A 1 3.07 -23.20 14.76
N ALA A 2 3.44 -23.56 13.54
CA ALA A 2 4.73 -23.18 12.96
C ALA A 2 4.73 -21.66 12.81
N ASN A 3 5.67 -21.00 13.47
CA ASN A 3 5.96 -19.59 13.24
C ASN A 3 6.48 -19.51 11.79
N SER A 4 5.67 -19.13 10.83
CA SER A 4 6.15 -18.89 9.47
C SER A 4 7.17 -17.76 9.55
N GLU A 5 8.42 -18.06 9.20
CA GLU A 5 9.49 -17.07 9.16
C GLU A 5 9.12 -16.00 8.12
N THR A 6 9.25 -14.74 8.48
CA THR A 6 8.97 -13.63 7.56
C THR A 6 10.12 -13.48 6.59
N THR A 7 9.85 -13.63 5.30
CA THR A 7 10.85 -13.58 4.24
C THR A 7 10.78 -12.26 3.48
N VAL A 8 11.91 -11.55 3.43
CA VAL A 8 12.07 -10.24 2.79
C VAL A 8 13.04 -10.37 1.62
N LEU A 9 12.67 -9.92 0.43
CA LEU A 9 13.60 -9.80 -0.68
C LEU A 9 14.27 -8.43 -0.64
N ILE A 10 15.60 -8.40 -0.71
CA ILE A 10 16.42 -7.19 -0.81
C ILE A 10 16.91 -7.07 -2.24
N VAL A 11 16.56 -5.97 -2.91
CA VAL A 11 16.96 -5.70 -4.29
C VAL A 11 17.74 -4.38 -4.34
N ASP A 12 19.02 -4.45 -4.60
CA ASP A 12 19.93 -3.30 -4.70
C ASP A 12 21.19 -3.77 -5.46
N ASP A 13 21.76 -3.00 -6.35
CA ASP A 13 22.97 -3.38 -7.10
C ASP A 13 24.23 -3.29 -6.22
N GLU A 14 24.19 -2.49 -5.15
CA GLU A 14 25.30 -2.35 -4.21
C GLU A 14 25.33 -3.51 -3.19
N GLU A 15 26.27 -4.45 -3.32
CA GLU A 15 26.46 -5.56 -2.37
C GLU A 15 26.55 -5.08 -0.91
N ARG A 16 27.19 -3.93 -0.68
CA ARG A 16 27.33 -3.37 0.68
C ARG A 16 25.99 -3.03 1.31
N ILE A 17 25.06 -2.50 0.52
CA ILE A 17 23.70 -2.15 0.97
C ILE A 17 22.94 -3.43 1.25
N ARG A 18 22.95 -4.40 0.35
CA ARG A 18 22.28 -5.69 0.54
C ARG A 18 22.76 -6.36 1.82
N ARG A 19 24.08 -6.47 2.00
CA ARG A 19 24.70 -7.07 3.18
C ARG A 19 24.34 -6.35 4.47
N LEU A 20 24.32 -5.01 4.44
CA LEU A 20 23.93 -4.20 5.59
C LEU A 20 22.48 -4.44 5.97
N LEU A 21 21.57 -4.41 5.02
CA LEU A 21 20.14 -4.64 5.25
C LEU A 21 19.88 -6.08 5.72
N HIS A 22 20.56 -7.08 5.12
CA HIS A 22 20.50 -8.48 5.56
C HIS A 22 20.85 -8.62 7.06
N LEU A 23 21.96 -8.04 7.51
CA LEU A 23 22.37 -8.10 8.91
C LEU A 23 21.36 -7.47 9.86
N TYR A 24 20.74 -6.37 9.47
CA TYR A 24 19.75 -5.71 10.30
C TYR A 24 18.41 -6.47 10.32
N LEU A 25 17.99 -7.03 9.18
CA LEU A 25 16.80 -7.89 9.10
C LEU A 25 16.98 -9.16 9.94
N GLN A 26 18.12 -9.82 9.84
CA GLN A 26 18.44 -11.01 10.60
C GLN A 26 18.40 -10.77 12.13
N LYS A 27 18.91 -9.62 12.60
CA LYS A 27 18.83 -9.25 14.03
C LYS A 27 17.40 -9.12 14.53
N GLU A 28 16.47 -8.84 13.64
CA GLU A 28 15.04 -8.69 13.95
C GLU A 28 14.22 -9.96 13.70
N GLY A 29 14.93 -11.07 13.38
CA GLY A 29 14.30 -12.37 13.17
C GLY A 29 13.65 -12.56 11.80
N PHE A 30 14.01 -11.74 10.81
CA PHE A 30 13.57 -11.92 9.44
C PHE A 30 14.56 -12.79 8.65
N VAL A 31 14.03 -13.59 7.75
CA VAL A 31 14.82 -14.23 6.69
C VAL A 31 14.89 -13.28 5.52
N SER A 32 16.04 -13.19 4.84
CA SER A 32 16.12 -12.37 3.64
C SER A 32 16.85 -13.09 2.52
N GLU A 33 16.37 -12.86 1.30
CA GLU A 33 17.01 -13.22 0.04
C GLU A 33 17.45 -11.96 -0.67
N GLU A 34 18.39 -12.07 -1.60
CA GLU A 34 19.03 -10.94 -2.27
C GLU A 34 18.94 -11.09 -3.78
N ALA A 35 18.70 -9.96 -4.47
CA ALA A 35 18.84 -9.82 -5.91
C ALA A 35 19.69 -8.59 -6.22
N GLU A 36 20.59 -8.69 -7.21
CA GLU A 36 21.53 -7.63 -7.56
C GLU A 36 21.11 -6.83 -8.81
N ASP A 37 20.09 -7.27 -9.51
CA ASP A 37 19.58 -6.63 -10.71
C ASP A 37 18.05 -6.79 -10.85
N GLY A 38 17.47 -5.98 -11.73
CA GLY A 38 16.02 -5.93 -11.90
C GLY A 38 15.41 -7.17 -12.53
N ALA A 39 16.12 -7.88 -13.41
CA ALA A 39 15.61 -9.07 -14.09
C ALA A 39 15.49 -10.24 -13.10
N THR A 40 16.55 -10.48 -12.34
CA THR A 40 16.59 -11.46 -11.25
C THR A 40 15.51 -11.15 -10.20
N ALA A 41 15.40 -9.89 -9.79
CA ALA A 41 14.40 -9.47 -8.81
C ALA A 41 12.97 -9.75 -9.29
N LEU A 42 12.65 -9.39 -10.53
CA LEU A 42 11.31 -9.62 -11.10
C LEU A 42 11.00 -11.12 -11.17
N GLU A 43 11.94 -11.94 -11.61
CA GLU A 43 11.79 -13.40 -11.66
C GLU A 43 11.52 -13.98 -10.27
N MET A 44 12.33 -13.61 -9.26
CA MET A 44 12.19 -14.06 -7.89
C MET A 44 10.84 -13.66 -7.30
N ILE A 45 10.42 -12.39 -7.47
CA ILE A 45 9.14 -11.89 -6.94
C ILE A 45 7.96 -12.63 -7.56
N LEU A 46 8.02 -12.92 -8.86
CA LEU A 46 6.90 -13.58 -9.54
C LEU A 46 6.79 -15.08 -9.21
N ASN A 47 7.90 -15.75 -8.95
CA ASN A 47 7.97 -17.20 -8.75
C ASN A 47 7.95 -17.62 -7.27
N SER A 48 8.24 -16.72 -6.33
CA SER A 48 8.29 -17.01 -4.89
C SER A 48 7.37 -16.07 -4.10
N ASP A 49 6.94 -16.51 -2.92
CA ASP A 49 6.12 -15.69 -2.04
C ASP A 49 7.00 -15.01 -0.99
N TYR A 50 7.14 -13.72 -1.12
CA TYR A 50 7.79 -12.84 -0.15
C TYR A 50 6.75 -12.09 0.67
N ASP A 51 7.02 -11.90 1.96
CA ASP A 51 6.20 -11.04 2.82
C ASP A 51 6.42 -9.56 2.52
N MET A 52 7.58 -9.21 1.94
CA MET A 52 7.95 -7.84 1.59
C MET A 52 9.12 -7.80 0.61
N VAL A 53 9.19 -6.73 -0.17
CA VAL A 53 10.32 -6.39 -1.06
C VAL A 53 10.88 -5.03 -0.66
N LEU A 54 12.19 -4.97 -0.42
CA LEU A 54 12.97 -3.74 -0.36
C LEU A 54 13.59 -3.54 -1.74
N LEU A 55 13.20 -2.49 -2.46
CA LEU A 55 13.52 -2.32 -3.87
C LEU A 55 14.24 -1.00 -4.14
N ASP A 56 15.49 -1.06 -4.58
CA ASP A 56 16.12 0.11 -5.19
C ASP A 56 15.45 0.42 -6.53
N LEU A 57 15.24 1.69 -6.78
CA LEU A 57 14.70 2.13 -8.07
C LEU A 57 15.79 2.20 -9.15
N MET A 58 17.04 2.47 -8.77
CA MET A 58 18.15 2.65 -9.69
C MET A 58 18.91 1.33 -9.91
N LEU A 59 18.28 0.38 -10.58
CA LEU A 59 18.89 -0.91 -10.88
C LEU A 59 19.42 -0.98 -12.31
N PRO A 60 20.47 -1.76 -12.56
CA PRO A 60 20.89 -2.04 -13.92
C PRO A 60 19.84 -2.92 -14.64
N GLY A 61 19.61 -2.63 -15.91
CA GLY A 61 18.69 -3.39 -16.75
C GLY A 61 17.26 -2.93 -16.63
N ILE A 62 16.47 -3.54 -15.77
CA ILE A 62 15.06 -3.17 -15.55
C ILE A 62 14.94 -2.18 -14.41
N ASP A 63 14.33 -1.03 -14.67
CA ASP A 63 14.06 0.01 -13.69
C ASP A 63 13.13 -0.50 -12.59
N GLY A 64 13.39 -0.10 -11.34
CA GLY A 64 12.57 -0.50 -10.20
C GLY A 64 11.09 -0.12 -10.33
N ILE A 65 10.77 0.98 -10.98
CA ILE A 65 9.39 1.39 -11.24
C ILE A 65 8.70 0.43 -12.23
N GLU A 66 9.42 -0.05 -13.23
CA GLU A 66 8.91 -1.04 -14.17
C GLU A 66 8.67 -2.38 -13.46
N ILE A 67 9.59 -2.79 -12.58
CA ILE A 67 9.40 -3.97 -11.72
C ILE A 67 8.11 -3.85 -10.91
N ILE A 68 7.86 -2.71 -10.26
CA ILE A 68 6.64 -2.49 -9.48
C ILE A 68 5.40 -2.65 -10.37
N LYS A 69 5.40 -2.02 -11.56
CA LYS A 69 4.29 -2.11 -12.51
C LYS A 69 4.00 -3.56 -12.93
N GLU A 70 5.03 -4.35 -13.23
CA GLU A 70 4.87 -5.76 -13.60
C GLU A 70 4.40 -6.64 -12.43
N VAL A 71 4.98 -6.45 -11.24
CA VAL A 71 4.58 -7.17 -10.03
C VAL A 71 3.11 -6.90 -9.72
N ARG A 72 2.67 -5.65 -9.78
CA ARG A 72 1.28 -5.27 -9.46
C ARG A 72 0.23 -5.81 -10.42
N LYS A 73 0.63 -6.34 -11.58
CA LYS A 73 -0.29 -7.08 -12.46
C LYS A 73 -0.65 -8.46 -11.91
N LYS A 74 0.18 -9.03 -11.03
CA LYS A 74 0.07 -10.43 -10.58
C LYS A 74 0.05 -10.59 -9.06
N LYS A 75 0.72 -9.72 -8.32
CA LYS A 75 0.91 -9.83 -6.86
C LYS A 75 0.74 -8.50 -6.15
N ASP A 76 0.22 -8.57 -4.93
CA ASP A 76 0.06 -7.42 -4.01
C ASP A 76 1.07 -7.47 -2.84
N VAL A 77 2.28 -8.03 -3.08
CA VAL A 77 3.36 -8.06 -2.09
C VAL A 77 3.72 -6.64 -1.67
N PRO A 78 3.92 -6.36 -0.37
CA PRO A 78 4.37 -5.05 0.09
C PRO A 78 5.72 -4.66 -0.49
N ILE A 79 5.84 -3.43 -1.02
CA ILE A 79 7.07 -2.90 -1.61
C ILE A 79 7.46 -1.60 -0.93
N LEU A 80 8.65 -1.59 -0.30
CA LEU A 80 9.31 -0.41 0.21
C LEU A 80 10.40 0.01 -0.78
N MET A 81 10.19 1.14 -1.46
CA MET A 81 11.16 1.67 -2.41
C MET A 81 12.36 2.29 -1.67
N ILE A 82 13.52 2.13 -2.26
CA ILE A 82 14.74 2.86 -1.89
C ILE A 82 15.12 3.74 -3.09
N THR A 83 15.36 5.03 -2.88
CA THR A 83 15.59 5.97 -3.99
C THR A 83 16.65 7.00 -3.62
N ALA A 84 17.31 7.58 -4.61
CA ALA A 84 18.28 8.66 -4.41
C ALA A 84 17.59 9.98 -4.03
N ARG A 85 18.33 10.86 -3.36
CA ARG A 85 17.86 12.18 -2.96
C ARG A 85 17.72 13.10 -4.19
N GLY A 86 16.56 13.72 -4.37
CA GLY A 86 16.31 14.72 -5.41
C GLY A 86 15.32 14.32 -6.50
N GLU A 87 14.88 13.07 -6.54
CA GLU A 87 13.99 12.55 -7.58
C GLU A 87 12.52 12.52 -7.12
N GLU A 88 11.96 13.71 -6.87
CA GLU A 88 10.53 13.83 -6.51
C GLU A 88 9.63 13.20 -7.57
N ALA A 89 10.00 13.33 -8.85
CA ALA A 89 9.26 12.74 -9.96
C ALA A 89 9.25 11.20 -9.88
N GLN A 90 10.37 10.55 -9.57
CA GLN A 90 10.46 9.10 -9.42
C GLN A 90 9.69 8.59 -8.20
N ARG A 91 9.67 9.34 -7.10
CA ARG A 91 8.85 8.99 -5.94
C ARG A 91 7.35 9.00 -6.27
N VAL A 92 6.90 10.06 -6.97
CA VAL A 92 5.52 10.15 -7.46
C VAL A 92 5.20 9.00 -8.40
N GLU A 93 6.09 8.70 -9.34
CA GLU A 93 5.91 7.61 -10.29
C GLU A 93 5.92 6.23 -9.60
N GLY A 94 6.81 6.01 -8.62
CA GLY A 94 6.86 4.79 -7.82
C GLY A 94 5.57 4.54 -7.04
N PHE A 95 5.01 5.58 -6.40
CA PHE A 95 3.69 5.47 -5.79
C PHE A 95 2.60 5.25 -6.84
N GLN A 96 2.68 5.93 -7.99
CA GLN A 96 1.78 5.66 -9.11
C GLN A 96 1.93 4.24 -9.66
N ALA A 97 3.10 3.64 -9.62
CA ALA A 97 3.34 2.25 -9.94
C ALA A 97 2.81 1.27 -8.88
N GLY A 98 2.68 1.64 -7.60
CA GLY A 98 2.08 0.83 -6.54
C GLY A 98 2.96 0.49 -5.36
N ALA A 99 4.02 1.23 -5.15
CA ALA A 99 4.79 1.10 -3.93
C ALA A 99 3.98 1.48 -2.69
N ASP A 100 4.27 0.85 -1.57
CA ASP A 100 3.57 1.09 -0.30
C ASP A 100 4.23 2.20 0.51
N ASP A 101 5.57 2.35 0.42
CA ASP A 101 6.34 3.38 1.09
C ASP A 101 7.67 3.60 0.36
N TYR A 102 8.44 4.64 0.76
CA TYR A 102 9.77 4.88 0.23
C TYR A 102 10.76 5.35 1.30
N ILE A 103 12.04 5.17 1.01
CA ILE A 103 13.16 5.71 1.80
C ILE A 103 14.15 6.37 0.84
N VAL A 104 14.71 7.49 1.26
CA VAL A 104 15.69 8.25 0.47
C VAL A 104 17.11 7.92 0.92
N LYS A 105 18.00 7.59 -0.03
CA LYS A 105 19.46 7.45 0.21
C LYS A 105 20.09 8.85 0.44
N PRO A 106 20.98 9.05 1.43
CA PRO A 106 21.43 8.07 2.40
C PRO A 106 20.42 7.85 3.52
N PHE A 107 20.20 6.61 3.92
CA PHE A 107 19.25 6.22 4.96
C PHE A 107 19.94 5.59 6.18
N SER A 108 19.21 5.57 7.29
CA SER A 108 19.59 4.76 8.44
C SER A 108 19.03 3.34 8.27
N PRO A 109 19.84 2.26 8.39
CA PRO A 109 19.29 0.90 8.37
C PRO A 109 18.19 0.66 9.40
N ARG A 110 18.25 1.34 10.54
CA ARG A 110 17.19 1.30 11.55
C ARG A 110 15.87 1.86 11.04
N GLU A 111 15.91 2.90 10.21
CA GLU A 111 14.72 3.47 9.60
C GLU A 111 14.08 2.47 8.63
N VAL A 112 14.89 1.82 7.78
CA VAL A 112 14.40 0.76 6.88
C VAL A 112 13.67 -0.32 7.67
N ILE A 113 14.29 -0.82 8.75
CA ILE A 113 13.69 -1.86 9.58
C ILE A 113 12.41 -1.39 10.27
N LEU A 114 12.37 -0.17 10.79
CA LEU A 114 11.17 0.37 11.43
C LEU A 114 10.00 0.46 10.43
N ARG A 115 10.27 0.91 9.19
CA ARG A 115 9.27 0.97 8.14
C ARG A 115 8.84 -0.43 7.68
N ALA A 116 9.80 -1.33 7.46
CA ALA A 116 9.53 -2.72 7.13
C ALA A 116 8.62 -3.38 8.19
N LYS A 117 8.97 -3.26 9.47
CA LYS A 117 8.14 -3.77 10.57
C LYS A 117 6.76 -3.13 10.61
N ALA A 118 6.66 -1.83 10.37
CA ALA A 118 5.38 -1.13 10.34
C ALA A 118 4.50 -1.64 9.19
N ILE A 119 5.06 -1.94 8.03
CA ILE A 119 4.34 -2.52 6.89
C ILE A 119 3.96 -3.98 7.20
N LEU A 120 4.91 -4.81 7.67
CA LEU A 120 4.71 -6.23 7.96
C LEU A 120 3.77 -6.48 9.16
N LYS A 121 3.82 -5.66 10.21
CA LYS A 121 2.88 -5.77 11.34
C LYS A 121 1.43 -5.66 10.86
N ARG A 122 1.20 -4.94 9.80
CA ARG A 122 -0.10 -4.71 9.20
C ARG A 122 -0.59 -5.90 8.38
N THR A 123 0.33 -6.78 7.93
CA THR A 123 -0.01 -8.02 7.22
C THR A 123 -0.21 -9.24 8.12
N LYS A 124 0.27 -9.19 9.38
CA LYS A 124 0.30 -10.33 10.31
C LYS A 124 -0.64 -10.21 11.51
N ILE A 125 -1.82 -9.61 11.39
CA ILE A 125 -2.78 -9.65 12.50
C ILE A 125 -3.61 -10.93 12.37
N ASN A 126 -3.18 -11.96 13.09
CA ASN A 126 -3.91 -13.21 13.30
C ASN A 126 -4.43 -13.24 14.74
N GLU A 127 -5.52 -12.54 15.02
CA GLU A 127 -6.49 -12.92 16.06
C GLU A 127 -7.86 -12.40 15.65
N PRO A 128 -8.92 -13.21 15.73
CA PRO A 128 -10.25 -12.77 15.29
C PRO A 128 -10.83 -11.79 16.30
N SER A 129 -10.69 -10.50 16.09
CA SER A 129 -11.58 -9.56 16.73
C SER A 129 -12.92 -9.55 16.00
N THR A 130 -13.96 -9.44 16.80
CA THR A 130 -15.36 -9.58 16.35
C THR A 130 -15.92 -8.30 15.73
N VAL A 131 -15.09 -7.28 15.49
CA VAL A 131 -15.55 -6.01 14.94
C VAL A 131 -15.46 -6.06 13.41
N VAL A 132 -16.58 -6.30 12.77
CA VAL A 132 -16.73 -6.20 11.32
C VAL A 132 -17.37 -4.85 10.99
N LEU A 133 -16.78 -4.10 10.08
CA LEU A 133 -17.43 -2.92 9.50
C LEU A 133 -18.28 -3.39 8.33
N SER A 134 -19.60 -3.41 8.51
CA SER A 134 -20.54 -3.87 7.49
C SER A 134 -21.30 -2.70 6.89
N PHE A 135 -21.27 -2.62 5.56
CA PHE A 135 -21.99 -1.64 4.75
C PHE A 135 -22.70 -2.38 3.61
N PRO A 136 -23.61 -1.74 2.88
CA PRO A 136 -24.22 -2.38 1.72
C PRO A 136 -23.15 -2.89 0.73
N ASN A 137 -23.13 -4.21 0.51
CA ASN A 137 -22.20 -4.90 -0.39
C ASN A 137 -20.69 -4.77 -0.05
N LEU A 138 -20.34 -4.31 1.16
CA LEU A 138 -18.96 -4.16 1.63
C LEU A 138 -18.82 -4.61 3.08
N GLU A 139 -17.92 -5.54 3.32
CA GLU A 139 -17.52 -5.95 4.66
C GLU A 139 -16.02 -5.78 4.81
N ILE A 140 -15.60 -5.18 5.91
CA ILE A 140 -14.18 -4.96 6.23
C ILE A 140 -13.91 -5.64 7.56
N TYR A 141 -12.97 -6.56 7.56
CA TYR A 141 -12.49 -7.31 8.71
C TYR A 141 -11.12 -6.75 9.12
N PRO A 142 -11.04 -5.85 10.11
CA PRO A 142 -9.81 -5.15 10.46
C PRO A 142 -8.67 -6.09 10.84
N ASP A 143 -8.96 -7.12 11.60
CA ASP A 143 -7.92 -8.01 12.15
C ASP A 143 -7.37 -9.01 11.15
N SER A 144 -8.24 -9.59 10.33
CA SER A 144 -7.81 -10.48 9.26
C SER A 144 -7.38 -9.73 7.99
N ARG A 145 -7.51 -8.39 8.00
CA ARG A 145 -7.24 -7.51 6.84
C ARG A 145 -7.99 -7.93 5.57
N LEU A 146 -9.14 -8.57 5.76
CA LEU A 146 -9.99 -9.02 4.68
C LEU A 146 -11.01 -7.94 4.33
N VAL A 147 -11.22 -7.72 3.04
CA VAL A 147 -12.31 -6.91 2.50
C VAL A 147 -13.12 -7.78 1.57
N LEU A 148 -14.42 -7.85 1.79
CA LEU A 148 -15.36 -8.49 0.88
C LEU A 148 -16.17 -7.40 0.17
N ALA A 149 -16.24 -7.47 -1.15
CA ALA A 149 -17.14 -6.66 -1.96
C ALA A 149 -18.09 -7.59 -2.72
N GLU A 150 -19.42 -7.41 -2.57
CA GLU A 150 -20.45 -8.34 -3.03
C GLU A 150 -20.24 -9.79 -2.51
N GLY A 151 -19.72 -9.95 -1.28
CA GLY A 151 -19.39 -11.25 -0.70
C GLY A 151 -18.08 -11.89 -1.23
N GLU A 152 -17.41 -11.25 -2.19
CA GLU A 152 -16.20 -11.76 -2.81
C GLU A 152 -14.94 -11.08 -2.25
N PRO A 153 -13.87 -11.84 -1.98
CA PRO A 153 -12.61 -11.25 -1.49
C PRO A 153 -12.03 -10.24 -2.48
N LEU A 154 -11.59 -9.10 -1.93
CA LEU A 154 -10.88 -8.06 -2.67
C LEU A 154 -9.43 -8.01 -2.23
N THR A 155 -8.52 -8.24 -3.17
CA THR A 155 -7.08 -8.16 -2.90
C THR A 155 -6.61 -6.70 -2.91
N LEU A 156 -6.16 -6.22 -1.76
CA LEU A 156 -5.68 -4.87 -1.57
C LEU A 156 -4.22 -4.89 -1.10
N THR A 157 -3.44 -3.90 -1.54
CA THR A 157 -2.13 -3.65 -0.92
C THR A 157 -2.32 -3.18 0.53
N PRO A 158 -1.28 -3.28 1.38
CA PRO A 158 -1.37 -2.80 2.76
C PRO A 158 -1.90 -1.37 2.89
N LYS A 159 -1.46 -0.46 2.00
CA LYS A 159 -1.89 0.94 2.05
C LYS A 159 -3.30 1.18 1.53
N GLU A 160 -3.73 0.43 0.53
CA GLU A 160 -5.13 0.47 0.06
C GLU A 160 -6.08 -0.03 1.15
N PHE A 161 -5.69 -1.10 1.86
CA PHE A 161 -6.47 -1.61 2.99
C PHE A 161 -6.55 -0.59 4.13
N GLU A 162 -5.44 0.01 4.54
CA GLU A 162 -5.44 1.03 5.60
C GLU A 162 -6.26 2.25 5.24
N LEU A 163 -6.20 2.66 3.97
CA LEU A 163 -6.96 3.79 3.48
C LEU A 163 -8.47 3.54 3.54
N ILE A 164 -8.94 2.40 3.03
CA ILE A 164 -10.37 2.08 3.09
C ILE A 164 -10.82 1.87 4.55
N LEU A 165 -10.02 1.21 5.37
CA LEU A 165 -10.33 1.01 6.79
C LEU A 165 -10.46 2.34 7.53
N TYR A 166 -9.50 3.24 7.38
CA TYR A 166 -9.49 4.54 8.04
C TYR A 166 -10.72 5.39 7.63
N LEU A 167 -11.03 5.41 6.35
CA LEU A 167 -12.19 6.11 5.82
C LEU A 167 -13.50 5.49 6.32
N ALA A 168 -13.62 4.15 6.28
CA ALA A 168 -14.82 3.43 6.68
C ALA A 168 -15.08 3.44 8.20
N GLN A 169 -14.04 3.56 9.02
CA GLN A 169 -14.17 3.78 10.46
C GLN A 169 -14.78 5.15 10.82
N ASN A 170 -14.81 6.08 9.86
CA ASN A 170 -15.30 7.43 10.07
C ASN A 170 -16.27 7.84 8.94
N PRO A 171 -17.43 7.17 8.81
CA PRO A 171 -18.40 7.48 7.76
C PRO A 171 -18.82 8.94 7.78
N GLU A 172 -19.04 9.52 6.60
CA GLU A 172 -19.45 10.90 6.34
C GLU A 172 -18.45 11.99 6.77
N LYS A 173 -17.37 11.62 7.45
CA LYS A 173 -16.33 12.58 7.82
C LYS A 173 -15.41 12.87 6.64
N VAL A 174 -15.22 14.15 6.35
CA VAL A 174 -14.28 14.59 5.31
C VAL A 174 -12.87 14.69 5.89
N PHE A 175 -11.92 14.08 5.20
CA PHE A 175 -10.50 14.14 5.52
C PHE A 175 -9.73 14.86 4.43
N THR A 176 -8.87 15.79 4.81
CA THR A 176 -7.95 16.41 3.86
C THR A 176 -6.85 15.40 3.46
N ARG A 177 -6.16 15.71 2.35
CA ARG A 177 -5.04 14.87 1.89
C ARG A 177 -3.92 14.79 2.91
N GLU A 178 -3.65 15.89 3.62
CA GLU A 178 -2.65 15.97 4.67
C GLU A 178 -2.99 15.05 5.84
N ILE A 179 -4.26 15.07 6.28
CA ILE A 179 -4.73 14.18 7.36
C ILE A 179 -4.61 12.73 6.93
N LEU A 180 -5.06 12.38 5.72
CA LEU A 180 -4.95 11.01 5.22
C LEU A 180 -3.49 10.57 5.09
N LEU A 181 -2.62 11.45 4.59
CA LEU A 181 -1.19 11.16 4.49
C LEU A 181 -0.58 10.92 5.87
N LYS A 182 -0.91 11.74 6.85
CA LYS A 182 -0.44 11.60 8.22
C LYS A 182 -0.94 10.30 8.86
N GLU A 183 -2.24 10.04 8.81
CA GLU A 183 -2.87 8.94 9.55
C GLU A 183 -2.63 7.57 8.89
N VAL A 184 -2.66 7.51 7.56
CA VAL A 184 -2.48 6.25 6.82
C VAL A 184 -1.02 5.94 6.53
N TRP A 185 -0.21 6.96 6.19
CA TRP A 185 1.23 6.77 5.88
C TRP A 185 2.13 7.13 7.07
N ARG A 186 1.60 7.82 8.11
CA ARG A 186 2.34 8.27 9.30
C ARG A 186 3.52 9.20 8.98
N TYR A 187 3.37 10.02 7.95
CA TYR A 187 4.33 11.08 7.62
C TYR A 187 3.98 12.35 8.35
N ASP A 188 4.87 12.81 9.22
CA ASP A 188 4.63 14.04 10.00
C ASP A 188 4.86 15.33 9.21
N TYR A 189 5.61 15.34 8.05
CA TYR A 189 5.87 16.63 7.39
C TYR A 189 6.27 16.65 5.90
N PHE A 190 6.62 15.54 5.21
CA PHE A 190 7.24 15.59 3.87
C PHE A 190 6.69 14.59 2.85
N GLY A 191 5.43 14.20 2.95
CA GLY A 191 4.83 13.32 1.96
C GLY A 191 4.17 14.11 0.81
N ASP A 192 4.31 13.63 -0.43
CA ASP A 192 3.55 14.19 -1.55
C ASP A 192 2.07 13.83 -1.42
N LEU A 193 1.22 14.85 -1.38
CA LEU A 193 -0.23 14.70 -1.29
C LEU A 193 -0.83 13.89 -2.46
N ARG A 194 -0.16 13.88 -3.61
CA ARG A 194 -0.55 13.06 -4.78
C ARG A 194 -0.51 11.56 -4.48
N THR A 195 0.27 11.14 -3.49
CA THR A 195 0.27 9.76 -2.99
C THR A 195 -1.14 9.31 -2.60
N VAL A 196 -1.86 10.16 -1.87
CA VAL A 196 -3.25 9.88 -1.45
C VAL A 196 -4.15 9.72 -2.66
N ASP A 197 -4.08 10.68 -3.61
CA ASP A 197 -4.92 10.65 -4.82
C ASP A 197 -4.69 9.37 -5.64
N THR A 198 -3.44 8.95 -5.74
CA THR A 198 -3.07 7.73 -6.48
C THR A 198 -3.64 6.47 -5.82
N HIS A 199 -3.53 6.35 -4.50
CA HIS A 199 -4.06 5.19 -3.79
C HIS A 199 -5.60 5.18 -3.78
N VAL A 200 -6.24 6.35 -3.64
CA VAL A 200 -7.69 6.46 -3.81
C VAL A 200 -8.14 6.02 -5.20
N LYS A 201 -7.45 6.46 -6.25
CA LYS A 201 -7.75 6.06 -7.63
C LYS A 201 -7.68 4.54 -7.79
N ARG A 202 -6.58 3.90 -7.34
CA ARG A 202 -6.39 2.45 -7.44
C ARG A 202 -7.40 1.67 -6.61
N LEU A 203 -7.62 2.09 -5.39
CA LEU A 203 -8.63 1.49 -4.53
C LEU A 203 -10.00 1.52 -5.21
N ARG A 204 -10.40 2.66 -5.78
CA ARG A 204 -11.65 2.77 -6.54
C ARG A 204 -11.65 1.86 -7.77
N GLU A 205 -10.57 1.76 -8.51
CA GLU A 205 -10.46 0.87 -9.68
C GLU A 205 -10.63 -0.60 -9.29
N LYS A 206 -10.02 -1.02 -8.18
CA LYS A 206 -10.18 -2.39 -7.65
C LYS A 206 -11.62 -2.65 -7.19
N LEU A 207 -12.21 -1.73 -6.43
CA LEU A 207 -13.60 -1.78 -6.02
C LEU A 207 -14.56 -1.79 -7.21
N GLN A 208 -14.33 -0.93 -8.20
CA GLN A 208 -15.16 -0.81 -9.41
C GLN A 208 -15.26 -2.12 -10.20
N ARG A 209 -14.19 -2.90 -10.22
CA ARG A 209 -14.15 -4.22 -10.90
C ARG A 209 -15.03 -5.25 -10.21
N LYS A 210 -15.22 -5.15 -8.90
CA LYS A 210 -16.01 -6.08 -8.09
C LYS A 210 -17.42 -5.54 -7.85
N SER A 211 -17.56 -4.30 -7.43
CA SER A 211 -18.81 -3.64 -7.09
C SER A 211 -18.76 -2.14 -7.40
N PRO A 212 -19.40 -1.70 -8.49
CA PRO A 212 -19.49 -0.27 -8.80
C PRO A 212 -20.18 0.54 -7.71
N SER A 213 -21.12 -0.03 -6.96
CA SER A 213 -21.82 0.63 -5.86
C SER A 213 -20.85 0.92 -4.70
N VAL A 214 -20.02 -0.04 -4.34
CA VAL A 214 -19.01 0.12 -3.28
C VAL A 214 -17.94 1.14 -3.68
N ALA A 215 -17.50 1.16 -4.94
CA ALA A 215 -16.53 2.14 -5.42
C ALA A 215 -17.01 3.59 -5.25
N LYS A 216 -18.32 3.85 -5.38
CA LYS A 216 -18.94 5.16 -5.18
C LYS A 216 -18.96 5.61 -3.72
N MET A 217 -18.82 4.69 -2.76
CA MET A 217 -18.77 5.03 -1.33
C MET A 217 -17.55 5.88 -0.97
N ILE A 218 -16.46 5.79 -1.75
CA ILE A 218 -15.31 6.67 -1.59
C ILE A 218 -15.57 7.93 -2.40
N VAL A 219 -15.94 9.01 -1.75
CA VAL A 219 -16.38 10.27 -2.37
C VAL A 219 -15.24 11.28 -2.37
N THR A 220 -15.04 11.97 -3.50
CA THR A 220 -14.15 13.13 -3.57
C THR A 220 -14.91 14.38 -3.14
N VAL A 221 -14.38 15.09 -2.16
CA VAL A 221 -14.86 16.43 -1.78
C VAL A 221 -13.90 17.43 -2.41
N TRP A 222 -14.37 18.06 -3.50
CA TRP A 222 -13.55 18.95 -4.32
C TRP A 222 -12.94 20.08 -3.50
N GLY A 223 -11.68 20.36 -3.74
CA GLY A 223 -10.92 21.37 -2.99
C GLY A 223 -10.50 20.95 -1.58
N THR A 224 -11.03 19.86 -1.02
CA THR A 224 -10.74 19.42 0.37
C THR A 224 -10.03 18.09 0.41
N GLY A 225 -10.66 17.00 -0.06
CA GLY A 225 -10.09 15.67 0.08
C GLY A 225 -11.10 14.55 -0.18
N TYR A 226 -11.24 13.62 0.76
CA TYR A 226 -12.02 12.40 0.59
C TYR A 226 -12.87 12.10 1.82
N LYS A 227 -14.00 11.42 1.60
CA LYS A 227 -14.83 10.83 2.64
C LYS A 227 -15.32 9.43 2.21
N PHE A 228 -15.74 8.63 3.17
CA PHE A 228 -16.50 7.41 2.95
C PHE A 228 -17.98 7.70 3.21
N SER A 229 -18.82 7.42 2.21
CA SER A 229 -20.28 7.61 2.30
C SER A 229 -20.97 6.30 1.91
N PRO A 230 -21.43 5.51 2.89
CA PRO A 230 -22.10 4.23 2.62
C PRO A 230 -23.53 4.39 2.11
N LEU A 231 -24.11 5.59 2.20
CA LEU A 231 -25.45 5.88 1.73
C LEU A 231 -25.41 6.33 0.27
N GLU A 232 -26.20 5.73 -0.59
CA GLU A 232 -26.50 6.30 -1.89
C GLU A 232 -27.22 7.63 -1.65
N HIS A 233 -26.54 8.75 -1.93
CA HIS A 233 -27.24 10.00 -2.09
C HIS A 233 -28.09 9.88 -3.35
N GLN A 234 -29.37 9.53 -3.20
CA GLN A 234 -30.37 9.88 -4.18
C GLN A 234 -30.45 11.42 -4.19
N TYR A 235 -29.64 12.04 -5.06
CA TYR A 235 -29.96 13.39 -5.48
C TYR A 235 -31.28 13.29 -6.24
N HIS A 236 -32.36 13.64 -5.57
CA HIS A 236 -33.57 14.04 -6.24
C HIS A 236 -33.18 15.32 -7.02
N SER A 237 -32.98 15.15 -8.32
CA SER A 237 -33.13 16.27 -9.24
C SER A 237 -34.59 16.69 -9.13
N GLY A 238 -34.84 17.67 -8.25
CA GLY A 238 -36.11 18.36 -8.24
C GLY A 238 -36.28 19.02 -9.62
N SER A 239 -37.11 18.39 -10.41
CA SER A 239 -37.76 19.07 -11.52
C SER A 239 -38.53 20.24 -10.94
N GLU A 240 -38.00 21.45 -11.12
CA GLU A 240 -38.85 22.65 -11.11
C GLU A 240 -39.72 22.57 -12.36
N GLU A 241 -40.94 22.09 -12.19
CA GLU A 241 -42.08 22.49 -13.01
C GLU A 241 -42.82 23.54 -12.17
N ASP A 242 -42.77 24.78 -12.55
CA ASP A 242 -43.82 25.78 -12.84
C ASP A 242 -43.21 27.17 -12.90
#